data_24540c78f77b8de0f92492c12fd01345
#
_entry.id   24540c78f77b8de0f92492c12fd01345
#
_cell.length_a   1.000
_cell.length_b   1.000
_cell.length_c   1.000
_cell.angle_alpha   90.00
_cell.angle_beta   90.00
_cell.angle_gamma   90.00
#
_symmetry.space_group_name_H-M   'P 1'
#
loop_
_entity.id
_entity.type
_entity.pdbx_description
1 polymer ?
#
loop_
_entity_poly.entity_id
_entity_poly.type
_entity_poly.pdbx_seq_one_letter_code
_entity_poly.pdbx_strand_id
1 'polypeptide(L)'
;QEKAIRMLSKYVSSTENPLRSDLYILGVCYFNKGNYSNTVNALSRTVRQNDELTQNAYLYLGQSYLKLGDKNNARMAFEAAATSSFDKQIKEVAMYNYALLIHETAFTGFGESVTIFEDFLNDFPNSQYADKVNDYLVEVYLTTKNYEAALKSINKIKHPSTKILEAKQDILFQLGTQAFANVKLDDAVSLFSQAIQLGSYNMEARNDAYFWRGESYY
;
A
#
# COMPACT_ATOMS: atom_id res chain seq x y z
N GLN A 1 -0.35 -22.85 -25.48
CA GLN A 1 0.77 -22.39 -24.66
C GLN A 1 2.00 -23.29 -24.78
N GLU A 2 1.91 -24.63 -24.67
CA GLU A 2 3.08 -25.53 -24.72
C GLU A 2 3.86 -25.45 -26.06
N LYS A 3 3.13 -25.37 -27.21
CA LYS A 3 3.77 -25.16 -28.50
C LYS A 3 4.53 -23.84 -28.54
N ALA A 4 3.96 -22.74 -27.99
CA ALA A 4 4.61 -21.45 -27.94
C ALA A 4 5.88 -21.48 -27.06
N ILE A 5 5.81 -22.08 -25.87
CA ILE A 5 6.96 -22.26 -24.98
C ILE A 5 8.08 -23.01 -25.73
N ARG A 6 7.75 -24.15 -26.35
CA ARG A 6 8.74 -24.97 -27.07
C ARG A 6 9.42 -24.19 -28.20
N MET A 7 8.63 -23.44 -29.01
CA MET A 7 9.16 -22.67 -30.14
C MET A 7 10.02 -21.50 -29.67
N LEU A 8 9.52 -20.71 -28.71
CA LEU A 8 10.23 -19.55 -28.17
C LEU A 8 11.47 -19.95 -27.37
N SER A 9 11.42 -21.02 -26.59
CA SER A 9 12.59 -21.54 -25.87
C SER A 9 13.70 -21.95 -26.83
N LYS A 10 13.34 -22.66 -27.93
CA LYS A 10 14.31 -23.05 -28.95
C LYS A 10 14.94 -21.81 -29.59
N TYR A 11 14.12 -20.82 -29.97
CA TYR A 11 14.60 -19.57 -30.56
C TYR A 11 15.55 -18.82 -29.61
N VAL A 12 15.12 -18.60 -28.36
CA VAL A 12 15.90 -17.89 -27.35
C VAL A 12 17.24 -18.61 -27.06
N SER A 13 17.25 -19.94 -27.07
CA SER A 13 18.47 -20.73 -26.85
C SER A 13 19.44 -20.71 -28.02
N SER A 14 18.94 -20.52 -29.25
CA SER A 14 19.74 -20.52 -30.48
C SER A 14 20.15 -19.12 -30.93
N THR A 15 19.69 -18.07 -30.26
CA THR A 15 19.91 -16.66 -30.63
C THR A 15 20.72 -15.96 -29.56
N GLU A 16 21.86 -15.36 -29.93
CA GLU A 16 22.73 -14.65 -29.00
C GLU A 16 22.03 -13.45 -28.34
N ASN A 17 21.27 -12.68 -29.13
CA ASN A 17 20.52 -11.52 -28.68
C ASN A 17 19.02 -11.63 -29.06
N PRO A 18 18.23 -12.42 -28.34
CA PRO A 18 16.80 -12.54 -28.62
C PRO A 18 16.08 -11.21 -28.34
N LEU A 19 14.99 -10.97 -29.07
CA LEU A 19 14.17 -9.77 -28.88
C LEU A 19 13.56 -9.74 -27.48
N ARG A 20 13.50 -8.55 -26.88
CA ARG A 20 12.89 -8.33 -25.56
C ARG A 20 11.43 -8.77 -25.50
N SER A 21 10.68 -8.49 -26.58
CA SER A 21 9.28 -8.94 -26.73
C SER A 21 9.14 -10.45 -26.68
N ASP A 22 10.05 -11.20 -27.29
CA ASP A 22 9.99 -12.66 -27.32
C ASP A 22 10.35 -13.26 -25.96
N LEU A 23 11.34 -12.67 -25.28
CA LEU A 23 11.67 -13.01 -23.90
C LEU A 23 10.49 -12.73 -22.95
N TYR A 24 9.80 -11.60 -23.12
CA TYR A 24 8.61 -11.25 -22.36
C TYR A 24 7.48 -12.27 -22.58
N ILE A 25 7.14 -12.55 -23.84
CA ILE A 25 6.09 -13.54 -24.17
C ILE A 25 6.45 -14.93 -23.59
N LEU A 26 7.70 -15.35 -23.72
CA LEU A 26 8.16 -16.61 -23.15
C LEU A 26 8.02 -16.63 -21.61
N GLY A 27 8.41 -15.55 -20.95
CA GLY A 27 8.28 -15.39 -19.50
C GLY A 27 6.83 -15.47 -19.04
N VAL A 28 5.90 -14.76 -19.70
CA VAL A 28 4.47 -14.82 -19.41
C VAL A 28 3.90 -16.21 -19.66
N CYS A 29 4.35 -16.90 -20.71
CA CYS A 29 3.95 -18.29 -20.96
C CYS A 29 4.41 -19.23 -19.84
N TYR A 30 5.62 -19.07 -19.31
CA TYR A 30 6.11 -19.83 -18.16
C TYR A 30 5.34 -19.50 -16.88
N PHE A 31 5.03 -18.22 -16.64
CA PHE A 31 4.22 -17.78 -15.51
C PHE A 31 2.86 -18.47 -15.48
N ASN A 32 2.16 -18.46 -16.62
CA ASN A 32 0.84 -19.09 -16.78
C ASN A 32 0.86 -20.62 -16.63
N LYS A 33 2.04 -21.23 -16.73
CA LYS A 33 2.27 -22.66 -16.43
C LYS A 33 2.74 -22.93 -15.02
N GLY A 34 2.89 -21.89 -14.20
CA GLY A 34 3.41 -22.01 -12.83
C GLY A 34 4.92 -22.27 -12.76
N ASN A 35 5.63 -22.12 -13.87
CA ASN A 35 7.10 -22.29 -13.91
C ASN A 35 7.80 -20.97 -13.58
N TYR A 36 7.73 -20.56 -12.31
CA TYR A 36 8.20 -19.26 -11.85
C TYR A 36 9.71 -19.07 -11.99
N SER A 37 10.51 -20.11 -11.82
CA SER A 37 11.98 -20.02 -12.02
C SER A 37 12.33 -19.66 -13.46
N ASN A 38 11.69 -20.30 -14.45
CA ASN A 38 11.90 -19.96 -15.85
C ASN A 38 11.29 -18.60 -16.22
N THR A 39 10.20 -18.19 -15.55
CA THR A 39 9.65 -16.84 -15.69
C THR A 39 10.69 -15.81 -15.28
N VAL A 40 11.29 -15.96 -14.11
CA VAL A 40 12.34 -15.04 -13.63
C VAL A 40 13.51 -14.99 -14.60
N ASN A 41 14.00 -16.13 -15.05
CA ASN A 41 15.11 -16.18 -16.01
C ASN A 41 14.81 -15.42 -17.33
N ALA A 42 13.64 -15.63 -17.90
CA ALA A 42 13.24 -14.96 -19.15
C ALA A 42 13.02 -13.45 -18.92
N LEU A 43 12.25 -13.07 -17.91
CA LEU A 43 11.84 -11.68 -17.70
C LEU A 43 12.96 -10.79 -17.17
N SER A 44 13.91 -11.29 -16.38
CA SER A 44 15.07 -10.51 -15.93
C SER A 44 15.94 -10.00 -17.10
N ARG A 45 15.84 -10.64 -18.24
CA ARG A 45 16.53 -10.23 -19.48
C ARG A 45 15.75 -9.17 -20.26
N THR A 46 14.51 -8.87 -19.91
CA THR A 46 13.65 -7.86 -20.57
C THR A 46 13.75 -6.48 -19.94
N VAL A 47 14.09 -6.38 -18.66
CA VAL A 47 14.05 -5.14 -17.86
C VAL A 47 15.29 -4.25 -18.08
N ARG A 48 15.52 -3.84 -19.32
CA ARG A 48 16.72 -3.06 -19.73
C ARG A 48 16.41 -1.64 -20.19
N GLN A 49 15.15 -1.26 -20.28
CA GLN A 49 14.68 0.03 -20.75
C GLN A 49 13.58 0.53 -19.83
N ASN A 50 13.35 1.83 -19.81
CA ASN A 50 12.24 2.42 -19.07
C ASN A 50 11.05 2.58 -20.00
N ASP A 51 10.23 1.56 -20.07
CA ASP A 51 9.04 1.48 -20.93
C ASP A 51 7.93 0.59 -20.30
N GLU A 52 6.76 0.54 -20.95
CA GLU A 52 5.62 -0.25 -20.51
C GLU A 52 5.94 -1.75 -20.42
N LEU A 53 6.72 -2.29 -21.35
CA LEU A 53 7.10 -3.71 -21.33
C LEU A 53 7.93 -4.04 -20.09
N THR A 54 8.83 -3.16 -19.69
CA THR A 54 9.62 -3.29 -18.45
C THR A 54 8.74 -3.22 -17.21
N GLN A 55 7.79 -2.28 -17.16
CA GLN A 55 6.86 -2.17 -16.04
C GLN A 55 6.04 -3.47 -15.87
N ASN A 56 5.50 -3.98 -16.96
CA ASN A 56 4.77 -5.25 -16.99
C ASN A 56 5.65 -6.43 -16.58
N ALA A 57 6.90 -6.49 -17.07
CA ALA A 57 7.84 -7.56 -16.72
C ALA A 57 8.15 -7.55 -15.22
N TYR A 58 8.32 -6.38 -14.60
CA TYR A 58 8.54 -6.26 -13.16
C TYR A 58 7.35 -6.74 -12.34
N LEU A 59 6.10 -6.52 -12.78
CA LEU A 59 4.93 -7.08 -12.10
C LEU A 59 4.98 -8.61 -12.06
N TYR A 60 5.22 -9.26 -13.21
CA TYR A 60 5.33 -10.72 -13.29
C TYR A 60 6.55 -11.26 -12.52
N LEU A 61 7.67 -10.53 -12.50
CA LEU A 61 8.83 -10.87 -11.68
C LEU A 61 8.48 -10.84 -10.19
N GLY A 62 7.83 -9.78 -9.71
CA GLY A 62 7.39 -9.66 -8.33
C GLY A 62 6.49 -10.82 -7.91
N GLN A 63 5.49 -11.13 -8.71
CA GLN A 63 4.59 -12.26 -8.48
C GLN A 63 5.32 -13.61 -8.50
N SER A 64 6.28 -13.79 -9.41
CA SER A 64 7.07 -15.02 -9.51
C SER A 64 7.98 -15.20 -8.32
N TYR A 65 8.66 -14.15 -7.88
CA TYR A 65 9.49 -14.18 -6.67
C TYR A 65 8.68 -14.50 -5.41
N LEU A 66 7.46 -13.96 -5.29
CA LEU A 66 6.55 -14.34 -4.19
C LEU A 66 6.23 -15.84 -4.19
N LYS A 67 5.93 -16.39 -5.37
CA LYS A 67 5.65 -17.83 -5.52
C LYS A 67 6.85 -18.71 -5.21
N LEU A 68 8.06 -18.19 -5.39
CA LEU A 68 9.32 -18.84 -5.05
C LEU A 68 9.75 -18.60 -3.58
N GLY A 69 9.01 -17.80 -2.82
CA GLY A 69 9.34 -17.47 -1.42
C GLY A 69 10.41 -16.38 -1.27
N ASP A 70 10.85 -15.76 -2.36
CA ASP A 70 11.86 -14.69 -2.36
C ASP A 70 11.21 -13.32 -2.17
N LYS A 71 10.88 -12.99 -0.91
CA LYS A 71 10.22 -11.72 -0.56
C LYS A 71 11.08 -10.49 -0.87
N ASN A 72 12.41 -10.60 -0.80
CA ASN A 72 13.30 -9.46 -1.06
C ASN A 72 13.28 -9.05 -2.52
N ASN A 73 13.48 -10.00 -3.43
CA ASN A 73 13.41 -9.73 -4.86
C ASN A 73 11.98 -9.39 -5.32
N ALA A 74 10.95 -9.97 -4.69
CA ALA A 74 9.55 -9.60 -4.93
C ALA A 74 9.31 -8.12 -4.60
N ARG A 75 9.77 -7.64 -3.43
CA ARG A 75 9.66 -6.25 -3.02
C ARG A 75 10.31 -5.31 -4.02
N MET A 76 11.55 -5.57 -4.40
CA MET A 76 12.28 -4.76 -5.39
C MET A 76 11.58 -4.71 -6.74
N ALA A 77 11.05 -5.83 -7.21
CA ALA A 77 10.32 -5.89 -8.48
C ALA A 77 8.99 -5.14 -8.43
N PHE A 78 8.21 -5.26 -7.35
CA PHE A 78 6.98 -4.49 -7.20
C PHE A 78 7.24 -3.00 -7.04
N GLU A 79 8.28 -2.59 -6.31
CA GLU A 79 8.71 -1.20 -6.21
C GLU A 79 9.02 -0.61 -7.59
N ALA A 80 9.80 -1.32 -8.41
CA ALA A 80 10.13 -0.88 -9.77
C ALA A 80 8.89 -0.77 -10.67
N ALA A 81 7.92 -1.68 -10.56
CA ALA A 81 6.67 -1.59 -11.29
C ALA A 81 5.76 -0.45 -10.78
N ALA A 82 5.73 -0.21 -9.46
CA ALA A 82 4.90 0.82 -8.83
C ALA A 82 5.40 2.24 -9.09
N THR A 83 6.71 2.44 -9.23
CA THR A 83 7.31 3.74 -9.55
C THR A 83 7.16 4.13 -11.02
N SER A 84 6.89 3.18 -11.90
CA SER A 84 6.62 3.43 -13.32
C SER A 84 5.16 3.85 -13.54
N SER A 85 4.91 4.69 -14.56
CA SER A 85 3.59 5.27 -14.83
C SER A 85 3.08 5.01 -16.26
N PHE A 86 3.60 3.98 -16.93
CA PHE A 86 3.19 3.63 -18.30
C PHE A 86 1.80 2.98 -18.32
N ASP A 87 1.57 2.01 -17.42
CA ASP A 87 0.30 1.33 -17.25
C ASP A 87 -0.21 1.55 -15.81
N LYS A 88 -1.37 2.21 -15.71
CA LYS A 88 -1.99 2.55 -14.42
C LYS A 88 -2.50 1.32 -13.67
N GLN A 89 -2.97 0.29 -14.36
CA GLN A 89 -3.48 -0.94 -13.73
C GLN A 89 -2.31 -1.75 -13.16
N ILE A 90 -1.20 -1.81 -13.90
CA ILE A 90 0.03 -2.45 -13.42
C ILE A 90 0.57 -1.70 -12.19
N LYS A 91 0.60 -0.35 -12.24
CA LYS A 91 1.01 0.48 -11.10
C LYS A 91 0.15 0.19 -9.87
N GLU A 92 -1.18 0.12 -10.02
CA GLU A 92 -2.11 -0.17 -8.93
C GLU A 92 -1.80 -1.50 -8.23
N VAL A 93 -1.70 -2.58 -9.01
CA VAL A 93 -1.42 -3.92 -8.47
C VAL A 93 -0.03 -4.00 -7.84
N ALA A 94 0.97 -3.38 -8.47
CA ALA A 94 2.34 -3.37 -7.98
C ALA A 94 2.46 -2.59 -6.67
N MET A 95 1.85 -1.40 -6.58
CA MET A 95 1.88 -0.54 -5.40
C MET A 95 1.21 -1.21 -4.19
N TYR A 96 0.07 -1.88 -4.41
CA TYR A 96 -0.59 -2.65 -3.36
C TYR A 96 0.30 -3.79 -2.83
N ASN A 97 0.88 -4.59 -3.72
CA ASN A 97 1.74 -5.71 -3.31
C ASN A 97 3.05 -5.23 -2.66
N TYR A 98 3.62 -4.13 -3.13
CA TYR A 98 4.80 -3.50 -2.53
C TYR A 98 4.51 -3.07 -1.08
N ALA A 99 3.44 -2.31 -0.86
CA ALA A 99 3.03 -1.86 0.47
C ALA A 99 2.74 -3.03 1.41
N LEU A 100 2.05 -4.06 0.90
CA LEU A 100 1.72 -5.26 1.67
C LEU A 100 2.98 -6.01 2.12
N LEU A 101 3.97 -6.19 1.24
CA LEU A 101 5.24 -6.83 1.59
C LEU A 101 6.02 -6.05 2.64
N ILE A 102 6.04 -4.72 2.56
CA ILE A 102 6.69 -3.89 3.59
C ILE A 102 5.92 -4.03 4.91
N HIS A 103 4.59 -3.96 4.86
CA HIS A 103 3.74 -4.10 6.06
C HIS A 103 3.97 -5.45 6.77
N GLU A 104 4.04 -6.55 6.01
CA GLU A 104 4.30 -7.90 6.55
C GLU A 104 5.72 -8.09 7.12
N THR A 105 6.69 -7.33 6.63
CA THR A 105 8.10 -7.51 6.98
C THR A 105 8.62 -6.44 7.94
N ALA A 106 7.93 -5.31 8.09
CA ALA A 106 8.33 -4.22 8.97
C ALA A 106 7.83 -4.44 10.41
N PHE A 107 8.75 -4.45 11.37
CA PHE A 107 8.43 -4.51 12.81
C PHE A 107 7.96 -3.16 13.40
N THR A 108 7.90 -2.10 12.61
CA THR A 108 7.55 -0.75 13.07
C THR A 108 6.14 -0.39 12.60
N GLY A 109 5.24 -0.11 13.54
CA GLY A 109 3.83 0.19 13.28
C GLY A 109 3.60 1.43 12.38
N PHE A 110 4.50 2.41 12.41
CA PHE A 110 4.49 3.57 11.53
C PHE A 110 5.76 3.57 10.67
N GLY A 111 5.63 3.36 9.37
CA GLY A 111 6.78 3.27 8.47
C GLY A 111 6.41 3.50 7.01
N GLU A 112 7.28 3.05 6.13
CA GLU A 112 7.17 3.20 4.68
C GLU A 112 5.84 2.66 4.12
N SER A 113 5.33 1.53 4.67
CA SER A 113 4.07 0.93 4.23
C SER A 113 2.87 1.86 4.41
N VAL A 114 2.81 2.63 5.51
CA VAL A 114 1.73 3.58 5.77
C VAL A 114 1.71 4.67 4.69
N THR A 115 2.87 5.24 4.37
CA THR A 115 2.98 6.26 3.32
C THR A 115 2.54 5.72 1.96
N ILE A 116 2.95 4.50 1.61
CA ILE A 116 2.58 3.89 0.33
C ILE A 116 1.08 3.58 0.29
N PHE A 117 0.48 3.13 1.38
CA PHE A 117 -0.96 2.90 1.47
C PHE A 117 -1.76 4.21 1.38
N GLU A 118 -1.28 5.32 1.99
CA GLU A 118 -1.88 6.65 1.83
C GLU A 118 -1.85 7.11 0.38
N ASP A 119 -0.70 7.00 -0.27
CA ASP A 119 -0.53 7.33 -1.68
C ASP A 119 -1.39 6.44 -2.58
N PHE A 120 -1.50 5.14 -2.23
CA PHE A 120 -2.38 4.21 -2.93
C PHE A 120 -3.85 4.67 -2.90
N LEU A 121 -4.38 5.04 -1.73
CA LEU A 121 -5.76 5.53 -1.63
C LEU A 121 -5.98 6.85 -2.35
N ASN A 122 -4.95 7.69 -2.43
CA ASN A 122 -5.01 8.94 -3.17
C ASN A 122 -4.98 8.74 -4.70
N ASP A 123 -4.20 7.78 -5.18
CA ASP A 123 -4.06 7.47 -6.62
C ASP A 123 -5.19 6.57 -7.13
N PHE A 124 -5.69 5.66 -6.27
CA PHE A 124 -6.65 4.59 -6.61
C PHE A 124 -7.82 4.49 -5.61
N PRO A 125 -8.60 5.57 -5.38
CA PRO A 125 -9.65 5.58 -4.36
C PRO A 125 -10.78 4.55 -4.59
N ASN A 126 -10.98 4.13 -5.85
CA ASN A 126 -12.00 3.15 -6.24
C ASN A 126 -11.40 1.76 -6.56
N SER A 127 -10.21 1.48 -6.10
CA SER A 127 -9.55 0.18 -6.29
C SER A 127 -10.29 -0.94 -5.58
N GLN A 128 -10.27 -2.13 -6.17
CA GLN A 128 -10.73 -3.35 -5.48
C GLN A 128 -9.94 -3.68 -4.21
N TYR A 129 -8.77 -3.08 -4.03
CA TYR A 129 -7.91 -3.25 -2.84
C TYR A 129 -8.15 -2.17 -1.79
N ALA A 130 -8.94 -1.10 -2.11
CA ALA A 130 -9.09 0.05 -1.23
C ALA A 130 -9.63 -0.31 0.15
N ASP A 131 -10.62 -1.22 0.24
CA ASP A 131 -11.17 -1.68 1.53
C ASP A 131 -10.11 -2.35 2.41
N LYS A 132 -9.28 -3.20 1.83
CA LYS A 132 -8.18 -3.85 2.57
C LYS A 132 -7.12 -2.86 3.01
N VAL A 133 -6.78 -1.90 2.15
CA VAL A 133 -5.82 -0.85 2.49
C VAL A 133 -6.36 0.02 3.63
N ASN A 134 -7.66 0.37 3.61
CA ASN A 134 -8.30 1.07 4.72
C ASN A 134 -8.23 0.25 6.03
N ASP A 135 -8.47 -1.06 5.98
CA ASP A 135 -8.39 -1.92 7.16
C ASP A 135 -6.97 -1.96 7.76
N TYR A 136 -5.93 -2.10 6.92
CA TYR A 136 -4.52 -2.04 7.37
C TYR A 136 -4.16 -0.69 7.99
N LEU A 137 -4.58 0.41 7.37
CA LEU A 137 -4.30 1.75 7.91
C LEU A 137 -5.01 1.96 9.24
N VAL A 138 -6.28 1.57 9.37
CA VAL A 138 -7.04 1.67 10.63
C VAL A 138 -6.36 0.85 11.73
N GLU A 139 -5.96 -0.39 11.44
CA GLU A 139 -5.24 -1.23 12.40
C GLU A 139 -3.95 -0.53 12.91
N VAL A 140 -3.13 -0.01 11.99
CA VAL A 140 -1.90 0.70 12.34
C VAL A 140 -2.21 1.97 13.14
N TYR A 141 -3.22 2.76 12.76
CA TYR A 141 -3.58 4.00 13.43
C TYR A 141 -4.08 3.79 14.86
N LEU A 142 -4.89 2.74 15.09
CA LEU A 142 -5.44 2.45 16.41
C LEU A 142 -4.47 1.69 17.32
N THR A 143 -3.53 0.91 16.74
CA THR A 143 -2.54 0.17 17.54
C THR A 143 -1.30 0.97 17.88
N THR A 144 -1.03 2.06 17.15
CA THR A 144 0.08 2.94 17.46
C THR A 144 -0.21 3.74 18.73
N LYS A 145 0.83 3.98 19.55
CA LYS A 145 0.76 4.94 20.67
C LYS A 145 1.09 6.36 20.23
N ASN A 146 1.43 6.56 18.97
CA ASN A 146 1.76 7.87 18.40
C ASN A 146 0.55 8.44 17.64
N TYR A 147 -0.46 8.88 18.38
CA TYR A 147 -1.68 9.43 17.81
C TYR A 147 -1.47 10.70 16.99
N GLU A 148 -0.44 11.50 17.31
CA GLU A 148 -0.09 12.69 16.52
C GLU A 148 0.39 12.31 15.12
N ALA A 149 1.25 11.30 15.01
CA ALA A 149 1.70 10.78 13.72
C ALA A 149 0.52 10.17 12.93
N ALA A 150 -0.37 9.44 13.61
CA ALA A 150 -1.57 8.86 13.00
C ALA A 150 -2.50 9.97 12.46
N LEU A 151 -2.76 11.02 13.22
CA LEU A 151 -3.60 12.14 12.77
C LEU A 151 -2.97 12.87 11.58
N LYS A 152 -1.65 13.10 11.62
CA LYS A 152 -0.92 13.70 10.49
C LYS A 152 -1.00 12.85 9.22
N SER A 153 -0.92 11.54 9.37
CA SER A 153 -1.04 10.55 8.31
C SER A 153 -2.45 10.57 7.69
N ILE A 154 -3.48 10.43 8.50
CA ILE A 154 -4.89 10.47 8.04
C ILE A 154 -5.19 11.76 7.26
N ASN A 155 -4.64 12.90 7.69
CA ASN A 155 -4.88 14.18 7.02
C ASN A 155 -4.26 14.29 5.61
N LYS A 156 -3.41 13.37 5.19
CA LYS A 156 -2.89 13.29 3.81
C LYS A 156 -3.85 12.58 2.86
N ILE A 157 -4.80 11.79 3.39
CA ILE A 157 -5.75 11.04 2.58
C ILE A 157 -6.81 12.01 2.07
N LYS A 158 -6.90 12.19 0.74
CA LYS A 158 -7.81 13.14 0.10
C LYS A 158 -9.28 12.77 0.24
N HIS A 159 -9.58 11.49 0.17
CA HIS A 159 -10.93 10.94 0.24
C HIS A 159 -10.99 9.81 1.28
N PRO A 160 -10.93 10.15 2.59
CA PRO A 160 -10.94 9.13 3.63
C PRO A 160 -12.27 8.38 3.66
N SER A 161 -12.19 7.06 3.81
CA SER A 161 -13.36 6.20 3.99
C SER A 161 -14.02 6.44 5.35
N THR A 162 -15.26 5.95 5.52
CA THR A 162 -15.96 5.98 6.83
C THR A 162 -15.12 5.35 7.93
N LYS A 163 -14.44 4.23 7.67
CA LYS A 163 -13.55 3.56 8.63
C LYS A 163 -12.39 4.44 9.07
N ILE A 164 -11.77 5.16 8.13
CA ILE A 164 -10.68 6.11 8.43
C ILE A 164 -11.20 7.31 9.23
N LEU A 165 -12.40 7.80 8.93
CA LEU A 165 -13.01 8.92 9.67
C LEU A 165 -13.42 8.50 11.08
N GLU A 166 -13.89 7.28 11.28
CA GLU A 166 -14.15 6.68 12.59
C GLU A 166 -12.87 6.61 13.44
N ALA A 167 -11.78 6.06 12.86
CA ALA A 167 -10.48 6.03 13.52
C ALA A 167 -9.94 7.44 13.82
N LYS A 168 -10.11 8.40 12.90
CA LYS A 168 -9.73 9.80 13.13
C LYS A 168 -10.46 10.41 14.31
N GLN A 169 -11.75 10.12 14.46
CA GLN A 169 -12.55 10.65 15.56
C GLN A 169 -12.08 10.10 16.90
N ASP A 170 -11.77 8.81 16.98
CA ASP A 170 -11.17 8.20 18.17
C ASP A 170 -9.80 8.82 18.51
N ILE A 171 -8.92 8.93 17.51
CA ILE A 171 -7.58 9.51 17.69
C ILE A 171 -7.65 10.96 18.20
N LEU A 172 -8.56 11.78 17.66
CA LEU A 172 -8.77 13.15 18.13
C LEU A 172 -9.23 13.17 19.59
N PHE A 173 -10.11 12.27 19.97
CA PHE A 173 -10.55 12.10 21.36
C PHE A 173 -9.38 11.67 22.27
N GLN A 174 -8.58 10.68 21.87
CA GLN A 174 -7.40 10.24 22.64
C GLN A 174 -6.38 11.37 22.83
N LEU A 175 -6.09 12.15 21.79
CA LEU A 175 -5.21 13.30 21.87
C LEU A 175 -5.78 14.38 22.81
N GLY A 176 -7.10 14.65 22.76
CA GLY A 176 -7.78 15.56 23.66
C GLY A 176 -7.66 15.12 25.12
N THR A 177 -7.85 13.83 25.38
CA THR A 177 -7.69 13.23 26.72
C THR A 177 -6.25 13.35 27.22
N GLN A 178 -5.25 13.12 26.37
CA GLN A 178 -3.84 13.31 26.71
C GLN A 178 -3.52 14.80 27.02
N ALA A 179 -4.07 15.72 26.23
CA ALA A 179 -3.89 17.16 26.46
C ALA A 179 -4.52 17.57 27.81
N PHE A 180 -5.75 17.10 28.10
CA PHE A 180 -6.43 17.34 29.37
C PHE A 180 -5.62 16.81 30.57
N ALA A 181 -5.14 15.56 30.50
CA ALA A 181 -4.31 14.95 31.55
C ALA A 181 -3.00 15.71 31.80
N ASN A 182 -2.47 16.38 30.78
CA ASN A 182 -1.27 17.24 30.87
C ASN A 182 -1.58 18.70 31.22
N VAL A 183 -2.83 19.00 31.58
CA VAL A 183 -3.29 20.37 31.96
C VAL A 183 -3.13 21.39 30.81
N LYS A 184 -3.14 20.91 29.56
CA LYS A 184 -3.16 21.75 28.35
C LYS A 184 -4.60 21.96 27.92
N LEU A 185 -5.37 22.73 28.71
CA LEU A 185 -6.82 22.80 28.56
C LEU A 185 -7.26 23.40 27.21
N ASP A 186 -6.58 24.41 26.70
CA ASP A 186 -6.89 24.99 25.38
C ASP A 186 -6.70 24.01 24.24
N ASP A 187 -5.61 23.22 24.29
CA ASP A 187 -5.36 22.14 23.32
C ASP A 187 -6.44 21.05 23.42
N ALA A 188 -6.83 20.67 24.64
CA ALA A 188 -7.88 19.69 24.89
C ALA A 188 -9.22 20.16 24.31
N VAL A 189 -9.65 21.40 24.58
CA VAL A 189 -10.86 22.00 24.02
C VAL A 189 -10.83 22.00 22.48
N SER A 190 -9.69 22.36 21.89
CA SER A 190 -9.52 22.33 20.42
C SER A 190 -9.69 20.93 19.84
N LEU A 191 -9.02 19.93 20.42
CA LEU A 191 -9.05 18.54 19.95
C LEU A 191 -10.43 17.90 20.12
N PHE A 192 -11.08 18.05 21.28
CA PHE A 192 -12.45 17.60 21.49
C PHE A 192 -13.44 18.29 20.53
N SER A 193 -13.25 19.58 20.27
CA SER A 193 -14.07 20.31 19.29
C SER A 193 -13.91 19.76 17.89
N GLN A 194 -12.70 19.40 17.46
CA GLN A 194 -12.43 18.75 16.18
C GLN A 194 -13.11 17.37 16.11
N ALA A 195 -13.02 16.56 17.19
CA ALA A 195 -13.69 15.26 17.25
C ALA A 195 -15.22 15.39 17.09
N ILE A 196 -15.83 16.39 17.75
CA ILE A 196 -17.26 16.67 17.66
C ILE A 196 -17.67 17.13 16.26
N GLN A 197 -16.91 18.06 15.66
CA GLN A 197 -17.20 18.65 14.35
C GLN A 197 -17.06 17.67 13.20
N LEU A 198 -16.26 16.61 13.38
CA LEU A 198 -16.06 15.58 12.33
C LEU A 198 -17.39 14.92 11.93
N GLY A 199 -18.32 14.76 12.86
CA GLY A 199 -19.63 14.17 12.62
C GLY A 199 -19.94 12.99 13.56
N SER A 200 -20.68 12.00 13.06
CA SER A 200 -21.16 10.88 13.86
C SER A 200 -20.58 9.55 13.34
N TYR A 201 -19.29 9.51 13.09
CA TYR A 201 -18.60 8.30 12.65
C TYR A 201 -18.36 7.35 13.82
N ASN A 202 -17.81 7.85 14.94
CA ASN A 202 -17.69 7.16 16.21
C ASN A 202 -18.53 7.90 17.26
N MET A 203 -19.73 7.40 17.54
CA MET A 203 -20.68 8.06 18.44
C MET A 203 -20.19 8.08 19.88
N GLU A 204 -19.46 7.06 20.33
CA GLU A 204 -18.90 6.99 21.67
C GLU A 204 -17.84 8.07 21.86
N ALA A 205 -16.82 8.10 21.02
CA ALA A 205 -15.76 9.11 21.06
C ALA A 205 -16.33 10.54 20.95
N ARG A 206 -17.38 10.74 20.14
CA ARG A 206 -18.06 12.03 20.01
C ARG A 206 -18.76 12.45 21.30
N ASN A 207 -19.52 11.57 21.92
CA ASN A 207 -20.27 11.84 23.15
C ASN A 207 -19.31 12.12 24.31
N ASP A 208 -18.26 11.34 24.43
CA ASP A 208 -17.23 11.54 25.43
C ASP A 208 -16.47 12.87 25.19
N ALA A 209 -16.22 13.26 23.94
CA ALA A 209 -15.63 14.55 23.61
C ALA A 209 -16.50 15.73 24.04
N TYR A 210 -17.84 15.64 23.98
CA TYR A 210 -18.72 16.69 24.52
C TYR A 210 -18.53 16.83 26.04
N PHE A 211 -18.50 15.72 26.77
CA PHE A 211 -18.33 15.72 28.21
C PHE A 211 -16.96 16.31 28.59
N TRP A 212 -15.86 15.76 28.07
CA TRP A 212 -14.52 16.18 28.42
C TRP A 212 -14.18 17.61 27.97
N ARG A 213 -14.79 18.07 26.86
CA ARG A 213 -14.68 19.48 26.47
C ARG A 213 -15.34 20.39 27.50
N GLY A 214 -16.50 19.98 28.04
CA GLY A 214 -17.15 20.70 29.17
C GLY A 214 -16.23 20.80 30.38
N GLU A 215 -15.64 19.66 30.80
CA GLU A 215 -14.69 19.61 31.92
C GLU A 215 -13.42 20.46 31.69
N SER A 216 -13.03 20.64 30.43
CA SER A 216 -11.85 21.46 30.07
C SER A 216 -12.08 22.97 30.22
N TYR A 217 -13.32 23.44 30.38
CA TYR A 217 -13.66 24.82 30.60
C TYR A 217 -13.72 25.21 32.08
N TYR A 218 -13.67 24.21 32.97
CA TYR A 218 -13.67 24.42 34.43
C TYR A 218 -12.25 24.30 35.00
#